data_052530e20828e310ddecd0a418ef6c1b
#
_entry.id   052530e20828e310ddecd0a418ef6c1b
#
_cell.length_a   1.000
_cell.length_b   1.000
_cell.length_c   1.000
_cell.angle_alpha   90.00
_cell.angle_beta   90.00
_cell.angle_gamma   90.00
#
_symmetry.space_group_name_H-M   'P 1'
#
loop_
_entity.id
_entity.type
_entity.pdbx_description
1 polymer ?
#
loop_
_entity_poly.entity_id
_entity_poly.type
_entity_poly.pdbx_seq_one_letter_code
_entity_poly.pdbx_strand_id
1 'polypeptide(L)'
;MTDLLKILGVIGVLAAFFQLANYGTKHWSWPPELRRKLVHVGMGAVVVWFPWIFDSTWPVWTLAALSIAAFCLLRTLSPLQRSFGEVLYGVKRQSWGEFCWPFSVALLFSLTHTQPLFYVIPVLILALADACGAMIGTRYGSARYQTDDGHKSAEGSLAIFLVAFLTAHISLLLFARLGRLECLLIGFVLGLIATLTEAIAWRGLDNFFVPIATYACLVRLVELPVIILLVHLLVLILLMVALHFFIVRTYLTRSASTAAALVLYVSWTAGSWHWVIAPLATLAGYVALCPEHQTLPKMHNVEAITLVASAGLLWLALSQLLPTFDTLYAYGVAYGANLSFIALAFFAHHARRLPLLLAGLLSWTLGYALLAIPYFMVWHEHPGALTLALAAALTLAVCLVIFMKWQPSLKDCPNDSARWLRQTVMAGLASLVAFVVINWLDPTIGQGKISANPSRVPSWSVPRLRGRGEQRGMVAAHQTAVCALSRDVNRSHDRAQPGSTFATASSLAHHGLASEARSTVTPESFRAGVC
;
A
#
# COMPACT_ATOMS: atom_id res chain seq x y z
N MET A 1 -33.55 10.95 12.66
CA MET A 1 -34.32 11.55 11.53
C MET A 1 -33.41 12.32 10.56
N THR A 2 -32.45 13.10 11.07
CA THR A 2 -31.53 13.88 10.25
C THR A 2 -30.66 13.04 9.30
N ASP A 3 -30.11 11.89 9.76
CA ASP A 3 -29.23 11.05 8.93
C ASP A 3 -29.98 10.35 7.78
N LEU A 4 -31.25 9.99 7.99
CA LEU A 4 -32.07 9.42 6.91
C LEU A 4 -32.29 10.45 5.78
N LEU A 5 -32.53 11.71 6.12
CA LEU A 5 -32.63 12.79 5.12
C LEU A 5 -31.30 13.03 4.41
N LYS A 6 -30.17 12.97 5.12
CA LYS A 6 -28.82 13.06 4.52
C LYS A 6 -28.60 11.90 3.52
N ILE A 7 -28.95 10.65 3.90
CA ILE A 7 -28.88 9.47 3.01
C ILE A 7 -29.73 9.69 1.75
N LEU A 8 -30.99 10.09 1.90
CA LEU A 8 -31.88 10.34 0.76
C LEU A 8 -31.36 11.46 -0.13
N GLY A 9 -30.81 12.52 0.45
CA GLY A 9 -30.16 13.61 -0.28
C GLY A 9 -28.98 13.13 -1.13
N VAL A 10 -28.08 12.33 -0.53
CA VAL A 10 -26.94 11.73 -1.24
C VAL A 10 -27.41 10.81 -2.38
N ILE A 11 -28.40 9.95 -2.14
CA ILE A 11 -28.99 9.09 -3.18
C ILE A 11 -29.57 9.93 -4.30
N GLY A 12 -30.30 11.01 -3.97
CA GLY A 12 -30.87 11.94 -4.95
C GLY A 12 -29.80 12.59 -5.84
N VAL A 13 -28.71 13.07 -5.23
CA VAL A 13 -27.56 13.67 -5.97
C VAL A 13 -26.88 12.64 -6.87
N LEU A 14 -26.62 11.43 -6.36
CA LEU A 14 -26.01 10.35 -7.15
C LEU A 14 -26.92 9.92 -8.31
N ALA A 15 -28.23 9.81 -8.08
CA ALA A 15 -29.20 9.48 -9.11
C ALA A 15 -29.29 10.59 -10.18
N ALA A 16 -29.32 11.85 -9.76
CA ALA A 16 -29.32 13.00 -10.69
C ALA A 16 -28.04 13.02 -11.54
N PHE A 17 -26.89 12.77 -10.91
CA PHE A 17 -25.61 12.70 -11.64
C PHE A 17 -25.59 11.54 -12.64
N PHE A 18 -26.10 10.37 -12.27
CA PHE A 18 -26.21 9.21 -13.15
C PHE A 18 -27.14 9.49 -14.33
N GLN A 19 -28.28 10.17 -14.09
CA GLN A 19 -29.21 10.59 -15.15
C GLN A 19 -28.57 11.58 -16.09
N LEU A 20 -27.81 12.55 -15.58
CA LEU A 20 -27.08 13.53 -16.39
C LEU A 20 -26.04 12.84 -17.29
N ALA A 21 -25.29 11.88 -16.75
CA ALA A 21 -24.34 11.08 -17.51
C ALA A 21 -25.03 10.26 -18.62
N ASN A 22 -26.19 9.69 -18.32
CA ASN A 22 -27.00 8.94 -19.28
C ASN A 22 -27.55 9.86 -20.38
N TYR A 23 -28.01 11.05 -20.01
CA TYR A 23 -28.47 12.08 -20.97
C TYR A 23 -27.35 12.50 -21.92
N GLY A 24 -26.16 12.85 -21.37
CA GLY A 24 -24.97 13.19 -22.15
C GLY A 24 -24.54 12.09 -23.12
N THR A 25 -24.68 10.82 -22.68
CA THR A 25 -24.44 9.65 -23.52
C THR A 25 -25.31 9.63 -24.78
N LYS A 26 -26.60 9.87 -24.61
CA LYS A 26 -27.58 9.82 -25.73
C LYS A 26 -27.43 10.99 -26.71
N HIS A 27 -27.00 12.17 -26.22
CA HIS A 27 -26.95 13.39 -27.03
C HIS A 27 -25.58 13.66 -27.65
N TRP A 28 -24.48 13.24 -27.00
CA TRP A 28 -23.10 13.58 -27.42
C TRP A 28 -22.27 12.40 -27.89
N SER A 29 -22.84 11.19 -27.97
CA SER A 29 -22.17 9.97 -28.47
C SER A 29 -20.78 9.73 -27.81
N TRP A 30 -20.66 9.97 -26.50
CA TRP A 30 -19.41 9.83 -25.79
C TRP A 30 -18.87 8.38 -25.84
N PRO A 31 -17.56 8.17 -25.99
CA PRO A 31 -16.97 6.84 -25.90
C PRO A 31 -17.33 6.14 -24.59
N PRO A 32 -17.56 4.81 -24.58
CA PRO A 32 -17.96 4.07 -23.38
C PRO A 32 -17.03 4.26 -22.19
N GLU A 33 -15.72 4.32 -22.43
CA GLU A 33 -14.72 4.52 -21.37
C GLU A 33 -14.80 5.92 -20.75
N LEU A 34 -15.00 6.96 -21.56
CA LEU A 34 -15.19 8.33 -21.06
C LEU A 34 -16.42 8.42 -20.15
N ARG A 35 -17.52 7.80 -20.56
CA ARG A 35 -18.76 7.76 -19.77
C ARG A 35 -18.54 7.12 -18.40
N ARG A 36 -17.92 5.94 -18.39
CA ARG A 36 -17.59 5.19 -17.18
C ARG A 36 -16.72 6.03 -16.24
N LYS A 37 -15.70 6.70 -16.77
CA LYS A 37 -14.79 7.54 -15.99
C LYS A 37 -15.43 8.84 -15.49
N LEU A 38 -16.32 9.45 -16.26
CA LEU A 38 -17.09 10.61 -15.78
C LEU A 38 -18.02 10.26 -14.62
N VAL A 39 -18.71 9.11 -14.70
CA VAL A 39 -19.51 8.62 -13.57
C VAL A 39 -18.64 8.36 -12.36
N HIS A 40 -17.48 7.74 -12.54
CA HIS A 40 -16.54 7.47 -11.45
C HIS A 40 -16.04 8.75 -10.76
N VAL A 41 -15.62 9.76 -11.53
CA VAL A 41 -15.20 11.07 -11.00
C VAL A 41 -16.35 11.79 -10.30
N GLY A 42 -17.55 11.75 -10.87
CA GLY A 42 -18.72 12.38 -10.26
C GLY A 42 -19.14 11.72 -8.96
N MET A 43 -19.12 10.40 -8.89
CA MET A 43 -19.33 9.69 -7.62
C MET A 43 -18.23 10.07 -6.61
N GLY A 44 -16.98 10.15 -7.04
CA GLY A 44 -15.86 10.61 -6.21
C GLY A 44 -16.08 12.01 -5.66
N ALA A 45 -16.54 12.93 -6.50
CA ALA A 45 -16.86 14.31 -6.11
C ALA A 45 -17.98 14.39 -5.04
N VAL A 46 -18.94 13.48 -5.08
CA VAL A 46 -20.00 13.42 -4.05
C VAL A 46 -19.46 12.82 -2.75
N VAL A 47 -18.79 11.66 -2.80
CA VAL A 47 -18.37 10.96 -1.57
C VAL A 47 -17.23 11.66 -0.84
N VAL A 48 -16.46 12.50 -1.52
CA VAL A 48 -15.41 13.32 -0.87
C VAL A 48 -15.96 14.18 0.27
N TRP A 49 -17.23 14.58 0.20
CA TRP A 49 -17.90 15.40 1.22
C TRP A 49 -18.43 14.63 2.42
N PHE A 50 -18.37 13.30 2.44
CA PHE A 50 -18.92 12.48 3.51
C PHE A 50 -18.43 12.84 4.93
N PRO A 51 -17.14 13.21 5.17
CA PRO A 51 -16.69 13.62 6.51
C PRO A 51 -17.37 14.86 7.07
N TRP A 52 -17.96 15.70 6.21
CA TRP A 52 -18.70 16.90 6.64
C TRP A 52 -20.22 16.68 6.63
N ILE A 53 -20.71 15.63 5.97
CA ILE A 53 -22.13 15.29 5.90
C ILE A 53 -22.51 14.35 7.06
N PHE A 54 -21.70 13.33 7.34
CA PHE A 54 -22.01 12.28 8.29
C PHE A 54 -21.09 12.32 9.51
N ASP A 55 -21.72 12.29 10.69
CA ASP A 55 -21.03 12.26 11.98
C ASP A 55 -20.79 10.82 12.48
N SER A 56 -21.42 9.83 11.86
CA SER A 56 -21.35 8.41 12.23
C SER A 56 -21.12 7.52 10.99
N THR A 57 -20.64 6.32 11.21
CA THR A 57 -20.25 5.38 10.12
C THR A 57 -21.42 4.63 9.50
N TRP A 58 -22.49 4.40 10.26
CA TRP A 58 -23.63 3.57 9.81
C TRP A 58 -24.34 4.10 8.54
N PRO A 59 -24.52 5.43 8.33
CA PRO A 59 -25.14 5.92 7.11
C PRO A 59 -24.31 5.62 5.86
N VAL A 60 -22.98 5.68 5.97
CA VAL A 60 -22.07 5.41 4.86
C VAL A 60 -22.07 3.90 4.53
N TRP A 61 -22.11 3.03 5.56
CA TRP A 61 -22.30 1.60 5.34
C TRP A 61 -23.67 1.27 4.71
N THR A 62 -24.71 1.99 5.11
CA THR A 62 -26.05 1.84 4.49
C THR A 62 -26.02 2.23 3.02
N LEU A 63 -25.38 3.37 2.67
CA LEU A 63 -25.19 3.80 1.27
C LEU A 63 -24.37 2.79 0.48
N ALA A 64 -23.31 2.25 1.05
CA ALA A 64 -22.50 1.21 0.41
C ALA A 64 -23.32 -0.08 0.16
N ALA A 65 -24.08 -0.55 1.15
CA ALA A 65 -24.91 -1.72 1.02
C ALA A 65 -26.00 -1.54 -0.06
N LEU A 66 -26.66 -0.38 -0.07
CA LEU A 66 -27.65 -0.03 -1.09
C LEU A 66 -27.03 0.05 -2.49
N SER A 67 -25.83 0.62 -2.63
CA SER A 67 -25.09 0.69 -3.89
C SER A 67 -24.73 -0.72 -4.38
N ILE A 68 -24.21 -1.58 -3.51
CA ILE A 68 -23.88 -2.97 -3.84
C ILE A 68 -25.14 -3.73 -4.26
N ALA A 69 -26.25 -3.59 -3.52
CA ALA A 69 -27.52 -4.21 -3.86
C ALA A 69 -28.05 -3.72 -5.22
N ALA A 70 -27.96 -2.41 -5.49
CA ALA A 70 -28.35 -1.84 -6.78
C ALA A 70 -27.51 -2.41 -7.94
N PHE A 71 -26.19 -2.53 -7.78
CA PHE A 71 -25.32 -3.16 -8.78
C PHE A 71 -25.61 -4.65 -8.96
N CYS A 72 -25.91 -5.38 -7.89
CA CYS A 72 -26.36 -6.77 -7.99
C CYS A 72 -27.66 -6.88 -8.81
N LEU A 73 -28.65 -6.03 -8.53
CA LEU A 73 -29.92 -5.99 -9.28
C LEU A 73 -29.70 -5.63 -10.75
N LEU A 74 -28.87 -4.62 -11.02
CA LEU A 74 -28.50 -4.22 -12.40
C LEU A 74 -27.79 -5.36 -13.16
N ARG A 75 -27.07 -6.23 -12.45
CA ARG A 75 -26.35 -7.37 -13.04
C ARG A 75 -27.25 -8.56 -13.33
N THR A 76 -28.31 -8.76 -12.54
CA THR A 76 -29.17 -9.93 -12.62
C THR A 76 -30.46 -9.68 -13.38
N LEU A 77 -31.02 -8.46 -13.38
CA LEU A 77 -32.31 -8.15 -13.98
C LEU A 77 -32.19 -7.60 -15.40
N SER A 78 -32.58 -8.40 -16.39
CA SER A 78 -32.52 -8.07 -17.82
C SER A 78 -33.21 -6.72 -18.22
N PRO A 79 -34.37 -6.32 -17.64
CA PRO A 79 -34.99 -5.04 -17.95
C PRO A 79 -34.12 -3.84 -17.53
N LEU A 80 -33.47 -3.93 -16.38
CA LEU A 80 -32.58 -2.89 -15.86
C LEU A 80 -31.29 -2.80 -16.68
N GLN A 81 -30.76 -3.95 -17.13
CA GLN A 81 -29.61 -4.01 -18.03
C GLN A 81 -29.87 -3.26 -19.35
N ARG A 82 -31.06 -3.39 -19.92
CA ARG A 82 -31.43 -2.70 -21.17
C ARG A 82 -31.59 -1.19 -21.00
N SER A 83 -32.04 -0.74 -19.83
CA SER A 83 -32.31 0.69 -19.59
C SER A 83 -31.05 1.46 -19.13
N PHE A 84 -30.21 0.83 -18.35
CA PHE A 84 -29.06 1.48 -17.67
C PHE A 84 -27.72 0.80 -17.95
N GLY A 85 -27.71 -0.42 -18.52
CA GLY A 85 -26.53 -1.24 -18.70
C GLY A 85 -25.53 -0.66 -19.70
N GLU A 86 -25.97 0.11 -20.70
CA GLU A 86 -25.06 0.73 -21.68
C GLU A 86 -24.06 1.70 -21.06
N VAL A 87 -24.44 2.38 -19.97
CA VAL A 87 -23.57 3.33 -19.27
C VAL A 87 -22.52 2.61 -18.45
N LEU A 88 -22.86 1.46 -17.84
CA LEU A 88 -22.00 0.72 -16.91
C LEU A 88 -21.28 -0.46 -17.58
N TYR A 89 -21.94 -1.15 -18.49
CA TYR A 89 -21.49 -2.42 -19.08
C TYR A 89 -21.17 -2.33 -20.58
N GLY A 90 -21.02 -1.14 -21.12
CA GLY A 90 -20.62 -0.91 -22.53
C GLY A 90 -19.24 -1.51 -22.89
N VAL A 91 -18.49 -1.97 -21.90
CA VAL A 91 -17.22 -2.69 -22.04
C VAL A 91 -17.44 -4.15 -21.65
N LYS A 92 -17.10 -5.10 -22.52
CA LYS A 92 -17.28 -6.57 -22.34
C LYS A 92 -16.48 -7.21 -21.19
N ARG A 93 -15.90 -6.42 -20.27
CA ARG A 93 -15.04 -6.89 -19.20
C ARG A 93 -15.84 -7.11 -17.92
N GLN A 94 -15.78 -8.31 -17.33
CA GLN A 94 -16.32 -8.55 -16.00
C GLN A 94 -15.42 -7.89 -14.97
N SER A 95 -15.92 -6.86 -14.28
CA SER A 95 -15.22 -6.12 -13.23
C SER A 95 -15.91 -6.30 -11.89
N TRP A 96 -15.12 -6.37 -10.81
CA TRP A 96 -15.60 -6.29 -9.42
C TRP A 96 -15.54 -4.85 -8.89
N GLY A 97 -15.04 -3.91 -9.69
CA GLY A 97 -14.80 -2.53 -9.28
C GLY A 97 -16.03 -1.80 -8.75
N GLU A 98 -17.21 -2.13 -9.30
CA GLU A 98 -18.50 -1.58 -8.87
C GLU A 98 -18.89 -1.97 -7.44
N PHE A 99 -18.42 -3.14 -6.95
CA PHE A 99 -18.62 -3.59 -5.58
C PHE A 99 -17.49 -3.10 -4.66
N CYS A 100 -16.26 -3.11 -5.17
CA CYS A 100 -15.08 -2.71 -4.42
C CYS A 100 -15.12 -1.22 -4.07
N TRP A 101 -15.65 -0.37 -4.95
CA TRP A 101 -15.67 1.07 -4.76
C TRP A 101 -16.51 1.52 -3.55
N PRO A 102 -17.82 1.19 -3.44
CA PRO A 102 -18.61 1.57 -2.27
C PRO A 102 -18.11 0.94 -0.98
N PHE A 103 -17.59 -0.31 -1.04
CA PHE A 103 -17.00 -0.96 0.10
C PHE A 103 -15.75 -0.24 0.61
N SER A 104 -14.83 0.14 -0.28
CA SER A 104 -13.61 0.87 0.10
C SER A 104 -13.90 2.25 0.65
N VAL A 105 -14.90 2.96 0.11
CA VAL A 105 -15.36 4.25 0.63
C VAL A 105 -15.88 4.12 2.05
N ALA A 106 -16.74 3.12 2.33
CA ALA A 106 -17.28 2.89 3.67
C ALA A 106 -16.20 2.47 4.67
N LEU A 107 -15.27 1.62 4.24
CA LEU A 107 -14.14 1.20 5.06
C LEU A 107 -13.23 2.38 5.39
N LEU A 108 -12.81 3.17 4.38
CA LEU A 108 -12.00 4.37 4.60
C LEU A 108 -12.70 5.36 5.53
N PHE A 109 -13.99 5.61 5.32
CA PHE A 109 -14.76 6.50 6.19
C PHE A 109 -14.75 6.00 7.63
N SER A 110 -14.92 4.69 7.85
CA SER A 110 -14.87 4.09 9.19
C SER A 110 -13.51 4.27 9.87
N LEU A 111 -12.43 4.24 9.09
CA LEU A 111 -11.06 4.41 9.60
C LEU A 111 -10.68 5.88 9.84
N THR A 112 -11.37 6.84 9.20
CA THR A 112 -10.88 8.22 9.08
C THR A 112 -11.92 9.31 9.36
N HIS A 113 -13.15 8.96 9.76
CA HIS A 113 -14.26 9.93 9.88
C HIS A 113 -13.96 11.13 10.79
N THR A 114 -13.09 10.97 11.77
CA THR A 114 -12.62 12.06 12.64
C THR A 114 -11.49 12.90 12.04
N GLN A 115 -10.97 12.51 10.89
CA GLN A 115 -9.79 13.10 10.26
C GLN A 115 -9.97 13.22 8.75
N PRO A 116 -10.70 14.23 8.27
CA PRO A 116 -11.12 14.36 6.89
C PRO A 116 -9.98 14.24 5.86
N LEU A 117 -8.79 14.75 6.17
CA LEU A 117 -7.67 14.75 5.24
C LEU A 117 -7.22 13.34 4.84
N PHE A 118 -7.22 12.39 5.80
CA PHE A 118 -6.86 11.00 5.55
C PHE A 118 -7.91 10.21 4.77
N TYR A 119 -9.14 10.72 4.72
CA TYR A 119 -10.20 10.21 3.87
C TYR A 119 -10.13 10.82 2.46
N VAL A 120 -10.04 12.15 2.40
CA VAL A 120 -10.16 12.92 1.16
C VAL A 120 -9.03 12.59 0.18
N ILE A 121 -7.78 12.51 0.65
CA ILE A 121 -6.63 12.28 -0.23
C ILE A 121 -6.74 10.93 -0.97
N PRO A 122 -6.94 9.76 -0.30
CA PRO A 122 -7.09 8.48 -1.01
C PRO A 122 -8.31 8.43 -1.94
N VAL A 123 -9.43 9.04 -1.55
CA VAL A 123 -10.64 9.09 -2.39
C VAL A 123 -10.41 9.93 -3.64
N LEU A 124 -9.78 11.11 -3.52
CA LEU A 124 -9.45 11.95 -4.66
C LEU A 124 -8.41 11.30 -5.58
N ILE A 125 -7.38 10.64 -5.02
CA ILE A 125 -6.41 9.89 -5.82
C ILE A 125 -7.15 8.84 -6.65
N LEU A 126 -8.01 8.02 -6.02
CA LEU A 126 -8.77 7.00 -6.74
C LEU A 126 -9.64 7.62 -7.85
N ALA A 127 -10.41 8.66 -7.52
CA ALA A 127 -11.37 9.25 -8.46
C ALA A 127 -10.69 9.94 -9.64
N LEU A 128 -9.62 10.70 -9.40
CA LEU A 128 -8.98 11.54 -10.42
C LEU A 128 -7.87 10.80 -11.16
N ALA A 129 -6.97 10.11 -10.46
CA ALA A 129 -5.80 9.50 -11.08
C ALA A 129 -6.21 8.34 -11.99
N ASP A 130 -7.11 7.47 -11.56
CA ASP A 130 -7.65 6.37 -12.36
C ASP A 130 -8.38 6.89 -13.62
N ALA A 131 -9.16 7.96 -13.49
CA ALA A 131 -9.85 8.55 -14.64
C ALA A 131 -8.86 9.16 -15.66
N CYS A 132 -7.91 9.96 -15.18
CA CYS A 132 -6.90 10.58 -16.04
C CYS A 132 -5.99 9.54 -16.70
N GLY A 133 -5.54 8.54 -15.96
CA GLY A 133 -4.72 7.46 -16.47
C GLY A 133 -5.39 6.67 -17.60
N ALA A 134 -6.66 6.31 -17.41
CA ALA A 134 -7.42 5.60 -18.43
C ALA A 134 -7.67 6.47 -19.68
N MET A 135 -8.00 7.76 -19.52
CA MET A 135 -8.22 8.67 -20.63
C MET A 135 -6.94 8.92 -21.44
N ILE A 136 -5.84 9.19 -20.77
CA ILE A 136 -4.54 9.43 -21.42
C ILE A 136 -4.02 8.13 -22.03
N GLY A 137 -4.09 7.02 -21.30
CA GLY A 137 -3.63 5.71 -21.78
C GLY A 137 -4.40 5.22 -23.01
N THR A 138 -5.70 5.46 -23.10
CA THR A 138 -6.51 5.06 -24.27
C THR A 138 -6.29 5.97 -25.47
N ARG A 139 -6.08 7.27 -25.26
CA ARG A 139 -5.94 8.25 -26.35
C ARG A 139 -4.52 8.41 -26.85
N TYR A 140 -3.54 8.39 -25.98
CA TYR A 140 -2.14 8.72 -26.26
C TYR A 140 -1.16 7.59 -25.95
N GLY A 141 -1.65 6.44 -25.44
CA GLY A 141 -0.80 5.32 -25.02
C GLY A 141 -0.10 4.63 -26.19
N SER A 142 1.17 4.93 -26.40
CA SER A 142 2.04 4.35 -27.43
C SER A 142 2.97 3.28 -26.85
N ALA A 143 3.59 3.55 -25.71
CA ALA A 143 4.49 2.63 -25.01
C ALA A 143 3.69 1.64 -24.14
N ARG A 144 3.22 0.57 -24.77
CA ARG A 144 2.40 -0.46 -24.11
C ARG A 144 3.25 -1.50 -23.40
N TYR A 145 2.84 -1.90 -22.20
CA TYR A 145 3.41 -3.02 -21.47
C TYR A 145 2.33 -4.03 -21.05
N GLN A 146 2.73 -5.29 -20.97
CA GLN A 146 1.81 -6.37 -20.62
C GLN A 146 1.64 -6.46 -19.11
N THR A 147 0.38 -6.61 -18.67
CA THR A 147 -0.01 -6.93 -17.29
C THR A 147 -0.81 -8.22 -17.28
N ASP A 148 -1.09 -8.75 -16.10
CA ASP A 148 -1.88 -10.00 -15.98
C ASP A 148 -3.34 -9.82 -16.42
N ASP A 149 -3.82 -8.58 -16.56
CA ASP A 149 -5.19 -8.23 -16.95
C ASP A 149 -5.27 -7.55 -18.34
N GLY A 150 -4.22 -7.68 -19.14
CA GLY A 150 -4.13 -7.13 -20.49
C GLY A 150 -2.95 -6.19 -20.69
N HIS A 151 -3.17 -5.10 -21.41
CA HIS A 151 -2.13 -4.12 -21.71
C HIS A 151 -2.45 -2.78 -21.06
N LYS A 152 -1.42 -2.16 -20.47
CA LYS A 152 -1.45 -0.77 -20.01
C LYS A 152 -0.40 0.04 -20.77
N SER A 153 -0.40 1.35 -20.61
CA SER A 153 0.58 2.23 -21.28
C SER A 153 1.40 3.03 -20.27
N ALA A 154 2.64 3.30 -20.63
CA ALA A 154 3.54 4.12 -19.80
C ALA A 154 2.99 5.56 -19.63
N GLU A 155 2.38 6.10 -20.69
CA GLU A 155 1.76 7.44 -20.67
C GLU A 155 0.58 7.49 -19.70
N GLY A 156 -0.27 6.43 -19.69
CA GLY A 156 -1.36 6.31 -18.72
C GLY A 156 -0.84 6.20 -17.29
N SER A 157 0.19 5.39 -17.07
CA SER A 157 0.81 5.24 -15.75
C SER A 157 1.48 6.53 -15.26
N LEU A 158 2.12 7.29 -16.16
CA LEU A 158 2.68 8.61 -15.84
C LEU A 158 1.58 9.60 -15.45
N ALA A 159 0.44 9.56 -16.15
CA ALA A 159 -0.72 10.40 -15.81
C ALA A 159 -1.27 10.07 -14.41
N ILE A 160 -1.39 8.77 -14.08
CA ILE A 160 -1.78 8.33 -12.74
C ILE A 160 -0.81 8.89 -11.70
N PHE A 161 0.50 8.71 -11.94
CA PHE A 161 1.52 9.21 -11.02
C PHE A 161 1.40 10.72 -10.80
N LEU A 162 1.35 11.51 -11.86
CA LEU A 162 1.30 12.97 -11.77
C LEU A 162 0.03 13.45 -11.05
N VAL A 163 -1.12 12.89 -11.38
CA VAL A 163 -2.39 13.29 -10.75
C VAL A 163 -2.43 12.85 -9.29
N ALA A 164 -2.00 11.64 -8.95
CA ALA A 164 -1.95 11.16 -7.58
C ALA A 164 -0.94 11.97 -6.74
N PHE A 165 0.26 12.24 -7.30
CA PHE A 165 1.28 13.09 -6.70
C PHE A 165 0.74 14.50 -6.40
N LEU A 166 0.18 15.17 -7.41
CA LEU A 166 -0.34 16.53 -7.26
C LEU A 166 -1.51 16.57 -6.28
N THR A 167 -2.41 15.60 -6.34
CA THR A 167 -3.54 15.49 -5.41
C THR A 167 -3.06 15.39 -3.97
N ALA A 168 -2.11 14.50 -3.69
CA ALA A 168 -1.55 14.34 -2.36
C ALA A 168 -0.75 15.57 -1.92
N HIS A 169 0.17 16.04 -2.77
CA HIS A 169 1.05 17.17 -2.47
C HIS A 169 0.27 18.46 -2.20
N ILE A 170 -0.68 18.82 -3.07
CA ILE A 170 -1.47 20.04 -2.92
C ILE A 170 -2.38 19.95 -1.70
N SER A 171 -3.04 18.80 -1.48
CA SER A 171 -3.91 18.62 -0.32
C SER A 171 -3.13 18.72 0.99
N LEU A 172 -1.94 18.10 1.07
CA LEU A 172 -1.08 18.20 2.25
C LEU A 172 -0.55 19.62 2.44
N LEU A 173 -0.12 20.28 1.37
CA LEU A 173 0.42 21.63 1.44
C LEU A 173 -0.61 22.66 1.92
N LEU A 174 -1.89 22.49 1.53
CA LEU A 174 -2.95 23.42 1.87
C LEU A 174 -3.58 23.12 3.24
N PHE A 175 -3.72 21.86 3.62
CA PHE A 175 -4.54 21.46 4.77
C PHE A 175 -3.77 20.77 5.90
N ALA A 176 -2.54 20.27 5.64
CA ALA A 176 -1.71 19.68 6.68
C ALA A 176 -0.74 20.74 7.27
N ARG A 177 -0.31 20.51 8.52
CA ARG A 177 0.74 21.33 9.17
C ARG A 177 2.10 20.66 9.02
N LEU A 178 2.50 20.41 7.78
CA LEU A 178 3.77 19.79 7.41
C LEU A 178 4.67 20.81 6.69
N GLY A 179 5.96 20.56 6.70
CA GLY A 179 6.91 21.33 5.89
C GLY A 179 6.70 21.06 4.39
N ARG A 180 7.15 21.99 3.56
CA ARG A 180 6.99 21.87 2.09
C ARG A 180 7.68 20.64 1.51
N LEU A 181 8.84 20.28 2.07
CA LEU A 181 9.62 19.13 1.61
C LEU A 181 8.97 17.81 2.03
N GLU A 182 8.40 17.74 3.25
CA GLU A 182 7.61 16.58 3.69
C GLU A 182 6.40 16.38 2.78
N CYS A 183 5.62 17.44 2.48
CA CYS A 183 4.48 17.35 1.56
C CYS A 183 4.90 16.86 0.17
N LEU A 184 6.06 17.30 -0.32
CA LEU A 184 6.60 16.89 -1.61
C LEU A 184 6.95 15.39 -1.59
N LEU A 185 7.72 14.94 -0.61
CA LEU A 185 8.19 13.55 -0.51
C LEU A 185 7.03 12.58 -0.29
N ILE A 186 6.08 12.91 0.59
CA ILE A 186 4.87 12.12 0.80
C ILE A 186 4.07 12.02 -0.50
N GLY A 187 3.89 13.15 -1.19
CA GLY A 187 3.23 13.16 -2.50
C GLY A 187 3.89 12.21 -3.50
N PHE A 188 5.23 12.23 -3.61
CA PHE A 188 5.98 11.33 -4.49
C PHE A 188 5.75 9.86 -4.14
N VAL A 189 5.86 9.50 -2.85
CA VAL A 189 5.64 8.12 -2.40
C VAL A 189 4.21 7.67 -2.69
N LEU A 190 3.20 8.49 -2.37
CA LEU A 190 1.80 8.16 -2.63
C LEU A 190 1.49 8.06 -4.13
N GLY A 191 2.09 8.93 -4.95
CA GLY A 191 2.00 8.86 -6.41
C GLY A 191 2.54 7.55 -6.95
N LEU A 192 3.71 7.11 -6.48
CA LEU A 192 4.30 5.81 -6.84
C LEU A 192 3.42 4.65 -6.37
N ILE A 193 2.96 4.65 -5.12
CA ILE A 193 2.09 3.59 -4.58
C ILE A 193 0.79 3.48 -5.38
N ALA A 194 0.12 4.59 -5.68
CA ALA A 194 -1.09 4.60 -6.48
C ALA A 194 -0.85 4.01 -7.88
N THR A 195 0.22 4.44 -8.55
CA THR A 195 0.60 3.98 -9.88
C THR A 195 0.92 2.49 -9.91
N LEU A 196 1.73 2.03 -8.97
CA LEU A 196 2.14 0.63 -8.90
C LEU A 196 0.96 -0.28 -8.55
N THR A 197 0.11 0.16 -7.62
CA THR A 197 -1.10 -0.58 -7.22
C THR A 197 -2.08 -0.68 -8.38
N GLU A 198 -2.30 0.41 -9.13
CA GLU A 198 -3.14 0.41 -10.32
C GLU A 198 -2.53 -0.45 -11.43
N ALA A 199 -1.20 -0.40 -11.63
CA ALA A 199 -0.52 -1.21 -12.65
C ALA A 199 -0.68 -2.72 -12.46
N ILE A 200 -0.78 -3.19 -11.21
CA ILE A 200 -0.96 -4.62 -10.89
C ILE A 200 -2.41 -5.02 -10.68
N ALA A 201 -3.32 -4.08 -10.51
CA ALA A 201 -4.73 -4.39 -10.23
C ALA A 201 -5.38 -5.10 -11.42
N TRP A 202 -6.21 -6.09 -11.10
CA TRP A 202 -6.96 -6.88 -12.07
C TRP A 202 -8.45 -6.89 -11.71
N ARG A 203 -9.30 -7.08 -12.70
CA ARG A 203 -10.76 -7.20 -12.54
C ARG A 203 -11.41 -6.05 -11.76
N GLY A 204 -10.81 -4.84 -11.71
CA GLY A 204 -11.37 -3.68 -11.02
C GLY A 204 -11.06 -3.61 -9.52
N LEU A 205 -10.13 -4.40 -9.02
CA LEU A 205 -9.65 -4.37 -7.63
C LEU A 205 -8.80 -3.12 -7.31
N ASP A 206 -8.39 -2.33 -8.32
CA ASP A 206 -7.85 -0.98 -8.18
C ASP A 206 -8.72 -0.10 -7.29
N ASN A 207 -10.05 -0.19 -7.44
CA ASN A 207 -11.03 0.56 -6.63
C ASN A 207 -11.00 0.21 -5.13
N PHE A 208 -10.35 -0.87 -4.75
CA PHE A 208 -10.12 -1.23 -3.35
C PHE A 208 -8.66 -1.00 -2.94
N PHE A 209 -7.71 -1.52 -3.71
CA PHE A 209 -6.31 -1.50 -3.31
C PHE A 209 -5.68 -0.11 -3.36
N VAL A 210 -6.01 0.72 -4.37
CA VAL A 210 -5.43 2.07 -4.48
C VAL A 210 -5.77 2.94 -3.26
N PRO A 211 -7.05 3.11 -2.87
CA PRO A 211 -7.37 3.95 -1.73
C PRO A 211 -6.89 3.38 -0.40
N ILE A 212 -6.92 2.06 -0.21
CA ILE A 212 -6.47 1.45 1.06
C ILE A 212 -4.94 1.51 1.19
N ALA A 213 -4.19 1.22 0.12
CA ALA A 213 -2.72 1.29 0.16
C ALA A 213 -2.22 2.73 0.35
N THR A 214 -2.83 3.70 -0.35
CA THR A 214 -2.48 5.11 -0.19
C THR A 214 -2.83 5.62 1.21
N TYR A 215 -3.98 5.23 1.78
CA TYR A 215 -4.33 5.53 3.16
C TYR A 215 -3.33 4.93 4.16
N ALA A 216 -3.05 3.64 4.06
CA ALA A 216 -2.14 2.95 4.98
C ALA A 216 -0.73 3.57 4.99
N CYS A 217 -0.24 4.00 3.82
CA CYS A 217 1.02 4.71 3.70
C CYS A 217 0.91 6.16 4.21
N LEU A 218 -0.14 6.89 3.83
CA LEU A 218 -0.31 8.30 4.21
C LEU A 218 -0.29 8.51 5.71
N VAL A 219 -1.05 7.70 6.46
CA VAL A 219 -1.17 7.81 7.92
C VAL A 219 0.20 7.69 8.60
N ARG A 220 1.09 6.87 8.06
CA ARG A 220 2.44 6.68 8.62
C ARG A 220 3.42 7.74 8.17
N LEU A 221 3.38 8.07 6.89
CA LEU A 221 4.36 8.99 6.29
C LEU A 221 4.25 10.41 6.87
N VAL A 222 3.05 10.85 7.26
CA VAL A 222 2.86 12.20 7.84
C VAL A 222 3.52 12.40 9.22
N GLU A 223 3.88 11.30 9.90
CA GLU A 223 4.54 11.34 11.21
C GLU A 223 6.08 11.31 11.10
N LEU A 224 6.62 11.09 9.90
CA LEU A 224 8.04 10.84 9.68
C LEU A 224 8.81 12.13 9.34
N PRO A 225 10.03 12.31 9.87
CA PRO A 225 10.90 13.41 9.49
C PRO A 225 11.43 13.23 8.05
N VAL A 226 11.84 14.34 7.43
CA VAL A 226 12.32 14.39 6.03
C VAL A 226 13.32 13.30 5.68
N ILE A 227 14.31 13.06 6.55
CA ILE A 227 15.35 12.06 6.28
C ILE A 227 14.78 10.65 6.17
N ILE A 228 13.80 10.30 7.00
CA ILE A 228 13.15 9.00 6.95
C ILE A 228 12.22 8.91 5.73
N LEU A 229 11.54 9.99 5.35
CA LEU A 229 10.75 10.05 4.11
C LEU A 229 11.63 9.82 2.87
N LEU A 230 12.83 10.38 2.83
CA LEU A 230 13.82 10.10 1.77
C LEU A 230 14.21 8.61 1.75
N VAL A 231 14.44 8.01 2.92
CA VAL A 231 14.70 6.57 3.02
C VAL A 231 13.52 5.75 2.48
N HIS A 232 12.28 6.11 2.82
CA HIS A 232 11.08 5.45 2.28
C HIS A 232 11.01 5.53 0.75
N LEU A 233 11.28 6.69 0.18
CA LEU A 233 11.30 6.86 -1.27
C LEU A 233 12.41 6.02 -1.93
N LEU A 234 13.62 6.06 -1.38
CA LEU A 234 14.76 5.28 -1.89
C LEU A 234 14.53 3.78 -1.78
N VAL A 235 14.01 3.30 -0.65
CA VAL A 235 13.70 1.87 -0.46
C VAL A 235 12.62 1.42 -1.43
N LEU A 236 11.57 2.21 -1.67
CA LEU A 236 10.54 1.86 -2.65
C LEU A 236 11.13 1.72 -4.05
N ILE A 237 11.96 2.68 -4.48
CA ILE A 237 12.63 2.64 -5.79
C ILE A 237 13.59 1.43 -5.86
N LEU A 238 14.43 1.25 -4.84
CA LEU A 238 15.39 0.14 -4.79
C LEU A 238 14.68 -1.22 -4.83
N LEU A 239 13.60 -1.37 -4.08
CA LEU A 239 12.80 -2.59 -4.05
C LEU A 239 12.20 -2.90 -5.42
N MET A 240 11.68 -1.89 -6.13
CA MET A 240 11.16 -2.04 -7.48
C MET A 240 12.26 -2.44 -8.47
N VAL A 241 13.43 -1.80 -8.40
CA VAL A 241 14.58 -2.11 -9.26
C VAL A 241 15.09 -3.53 -8.95
N ALA A 242 15.30 -3.86 -7.68
CA ALA A 242 15.79 -5.18 -7.26
C ALA A 242 14.86 -6.30 -7.74
N LEU A 243 13.55 -6.16 -7.53
CA LEU A 243 12.60 -7.17 -7.95
C LEU A 243 12.42 -7.22 -9.47
N HIS A 244 12.61 -6.11 -10.20
CA HIS A 244 12.65 -6.13 -11.66
C HIS A 244 13.79 -7.01 -12.19
N PHE A 245 14.99 -6.89 -11.62
CA PHE A 245 16.13 -7.77 -11.98
C PHE A 245 15.95 -9.20 -11.49
N PHE A 246 15.29 -9.37 -10.35
CA PHE A 246 15.09 -10.69 -9.74
C PHE A 246 14.03 -11.53 -10.46
N ILE A 247 13.05 -10.88 -11.12
CA ILE A 247 11.95 -11.55 -11.83
C ILE A 247 12.45 -12.48 -12.94
N VAL A 248 13.59 -12.15 -13.56
CA VAL A 248 14.19 -12.96 -14.63
C VAL A 248 14.50 -14.38 -14.13
N ARG A 249 14.71 -14.55 -12.82
CA ARG A 249 15.09 -15.81 -12.17
C ARG A 249 13.95 -16.54 -11.46
N THR A 250 12.70 -16.16 -11.73
CA THR A 250 11.53 -16.74 -11.05
C THR A 250 10.39 -17.03 -12.00
N TYR A 251 9.41 -17.85 -11.56
CA TYR A 251 8.17 -18.10 -12.30
C TYR A 251 7.11 -17.00 -12.14
N LEU A 252 7.45 -15.89 -11.46
CA LEU A 252 6.53 -14.76 -11.28
C LEU A 252 6.37 -13.95 -12.56
N THR A 253 5.16 -13.48 -12.83
CA THR A 253 4.92 -12.44 -13.82
C THR A 253 5.48 -11.10 -13.34
N ARG A 254 5.61 -10.12 -14.23
CA ARG A 254 6.04 -8.76 -13.84
C ARG A 254 5.07 -8.13 -12.84
N SER A 255 3.76 -8.30 -13.06
CA SER A 255 2.73 -7.82 -12.13
C SER A 255 2.84 -8.49 -10.76
N ALA A 256 3.07 -9.81 -10.71
CA ALA A 256 3.27 -10.55 -9.47
C ALA A 256 4.50 -10.07 -8.68
N SER A 257 5.61 -9.79 -9.37
CA SER A 257 6.83 -9.25 -8.75
C SER A 257 6.59 -7.85 -8.17
N THR A 258 5.89 -6.98 -8.90
CA THR A 258 5.49 -5.66 -8.41
C THR A 258 4.57 -5.77 -7.20
N ALA A 259 3.62 -6.72 -7.21
CA ALA A 259 2.75 -6.99 -6.06
C ALA A 259 3.56 -7.43 -4.83
N ALA A 260 4.54 -8.33 -5.00
CA ALA A 260 5.42 -8.74 -3.91
C ALA A 260 6.22 -7.55 -3.33
N ALA A 261 6.72 -6.64 -4.19
CA ALA A 261 7.37 -5.41 -3.76
C ALA A 261 6.45 -4.53 -2.91
N LEU A 262 5.22 -4.34 -3.37
CA LEU A 262 4.23 -3.54 -2.63
C LEU A 262 3.86 -4.19 -1.28
N VAL A 263 3.70 -5.51 -1.24
CA VAL A 263 3.46 -6.23 0.02
C VAL A 263 4.61 -6.00 1.02
N LEU A 264 5.86 -6.13 0.58
CA LEU A 264 7.03 -5.87 1.42
C LEU A 264 7.08 -4.41 1.90
N TYR A 265 6.84 -3.46 0.99
CA TYR A 265 6.85 -2.04 1.31
C TYR A 265 5.73 -1.64 2.28
N VAL A 266 4.50 -2.09 2.04
CA VAL A 266 3.36 -1.82 2.94
C VAL A 266 3.58 -2.47 4.31
N SER A 267 4.12 -3.69 4.35
CA SER A 267 4.45 -4.37 5.61
C SER A 267 5.48 -3.57 6.42
N TRP A 268 6.48 -2.98 5.77
CA TRP A 268 7.45 -2.12 6.42
C TRP A 268 6.83 -0.79 6.88
N THR A 269 6.13 -0.12 5.98
CA THR A 269 5.58 1.22 6.24
C THR A 269 4.49 1.19 7.31
N ALA A 270 3.55 0.24 7.24
CA ALA A 270 2.46 0.13 8.19
C ALA A 270 2.88 -0.59 9.50
N GLY A 271 3.82 -1.54 9.43
CA GLY A 271 4.15 -2.40 10.55
C GLY A 271 5.47 -2.10 11.23
N SER A 272 6.54 -2.03 10.57
CA SER A 272 7.95 -1.90 10.94
C SER A 272 8.79 -3.02 10.30
N TRP A 273 10.10 -3.04 10.52
CA TRP A 273 10.99 -4.05 9.95
C TRP A 273 10.64 -5.51 10.35
N HIS A 274 10.07 -5.73 11.54
CA HIS A 274 9.65 -7.08 11.99
C HIS A 274 8.57 -7.67 11.08
N TRP A 275 7.68 -6.82 10.56
CA TRP A 275 6.60 -7.25 9.67
C TRP A 275 7.08 -7.58 8.25
N VAL A 276 8.28 -7.16 7.86
CA VAL A 276 8.87 -7.50 6.56
C VAL A 276 9.44 -8.91 6.54
N ILE A 277 9.86 -9.43 7.69
CA ILE A 277 10.60 -10.71 7.78
C ILE A 277 9.79 -11.87 7.21
N ALA A 278 8.52 -12.01 7.60
CA ALA A 278 7.69 -13.14 7.18
C ALA A 278 7.39 -13.16 5.67
N PRO A 279 6.92 -12.07 5.02
CA PRO A 279 6.72 -12.07 3.58
C PRO A 279 8.03 -12.15 2.81
N LEU A 280 9.12 -11.55 3.29
CA LEU A 280 10.45 -11.66 2.66
C LEU A 280 10.96 -13.10 2.69
N ALA A 281 10.86 -13.77 3.83
CA ALA A 281 11.27 -15.15 3.97
C ALA A 281 10.38 -16.11 3.17
N THR A 282 9.08 -15.82 3.06
CA THR A 282 8.16 -16.57 2.18
C THR A 282 8.57 -16.41 0.71
N LEU A 283 8.89 -15.19 0.28
CA LEU A 283 9.37 -14.93 -1.09
C LEU A 283 10.71 -15.63 -1.35
N ALA A 284 11.66 -15.56 -0.41
CA ALA A 284 12.94 -16.23 -0.51
C ALA A 284 12.78 -17.76 -0.55
N GLY A 285 11.92 -18.32 0.29
CA GLY A 285 11.59 -19.74 0.27
C GLY A 285 10.94 -20.19 -1.04
N TYR A 286 10.01 -19.39 -1.57
CA TYR A 286 9.42 -19.62 -2.89
C TYR A 286 10.50 -19.65 -3.99
N VAL A 287 11.40 -18.67 -4.00
CA VAL A 287 12.48 -18.60 -5.01
C VAL A 287 13.45 -19.78 -4.90
N ALA A 288 13.78 -20.20 -3.68
CA ALA A 288 14.65 -21.34 -3.45
C ALA A 288 14.02 -22.67 -3.90
N LEU A 289 12.71 -22.82 -3.70
CA LEU A 289 11.96 -24.00 -4.10
C LEU A 289 11.69 -24.05 -5.61
N CYS A 290 11.41 -22.91 -6.23
CA CYS A 290 10.99 -22.80 -7.62
C CYS A 290 12.05 -22.05 -8.46
N PRO A 291 13.26 -22.61 -8.66
CA PRO A 291 14.25 -22.00 -9.53
C PRO A 291 13.76 -22.03 -10.99
N GLU A 292 14.06 -20.97 -11.73
CA GLU A 292 13.63 -20.84 -13.12
C GLU A 292 14.27 -21.93 -14.00
N HIS A 293 13.46 -22.63 -14.79
CA HIS A 293 13.89 -23.31 -16.00
C HIS A 293 13.52 -22.43 -17.20
N GLN A 294 14.49 -22.05 -18.01
CA GLN A 294 14.36 -21.12 -19.16
C GLN A 294 13.28 -21.52 -20.19
N THR A 295 12.80 -22.76 -20.15
CA THR A 295 11.84 -23.31 -21.11
C THR A 295 10.38 -23.26 -20.67
N LEU A 296 10.09 -22.89 -19.41
CA LEU A 296 8.72 -22.89 -18.89
C LEU A 296 8.14 -21.46 -18.84
N PRO A 297 6.85 -21.28 -19.18
CA PRO A 297 6.20 -19.98 -19.13
C PRO A 297 6.07 -19.50 -17.67
N LYS A 298 6.04 -18.18 -17.46
CA LYS A 298 5.75 -17.58 -16.15
C LYS A 298 4.37 -18.02 -15.67
N MET A 299 4.32 -18.71 -14.53
CA MET A 299 3.11 -19.42 -14.08
C MET A 299 2.33 -18.66 -13.01
N HIS A 300 3.03 -17.92 -12.13
CA HIS A 300 2.39 -17.30 -10.99
C HIS A 300 2.13 -15.82 -11.23
N ASN A 301 0.86 -15.48 -11.24
CA ASN A 301 0.35 -14.14 -11.53
C ASN A 301 0.14 -13.30 -10.25
N VAL A 302 -0.34 -12.07 -10.41
CA VAL A 302 -0.64 -11.14 -9.31
C VAL A 302 -1.69 -11.72 -8.34
N GLU A 303 -2.65 -12.50 -8.83
CA GLU A 303 -3.68 -13.12 -8.00
C GLU A 303 -3.07 -14.08 -6.97
N ALA A 304 -2.09 -14.89 -7.39
CA ALA A 304 -1.38 -15.80 -6.49
C ALA A 304 -0.67 -15.05 -5.35
N ILE A 305 0.05 -13.97 -5.66
CA ILE A 305 0.75 -13.16 -4.63
C ILE A 305 -0.25 -12.48 -3.70
N THR A 306 -1.30 -11.90 -4.24
CA THR A 306 -2.31 -11.18 -3.43
C THR A 306 -3.04 -12.15 -2.50
N LEU A 307 -3.41 -13.33 -2.97
CA LEU A 307 -4.06 -14.35 -2.16
C LEU A 307 -3.11 -14.88 -1.07
N VAL A 308 -1.86 -15.16 -1.38
CA VAL A 308 -0.85 -15.57 -0.39
C VAL A 308 -0.64 -14.48 0.69
N ALA A 309 -0.61 -13.22 0.29
CA ALA A 309 -0.38 -12.10 1.21
C ALA A 309 -1.63 -11.72 2.03
N SER A 310 -2.85 -12.02 1.54
CA SER A 310 -4.09 -11.46 2.07
C SER A 310 -4.34 -11.77 3.55
N ALA A 311 -4.08 -13.01 4.00
CA ALA A 311 -4.23 -13.38 5.41
C ALA A 311 -3.25 -12.61 6.30
N GLY A 312 -1.99 -12.46 5.85
CA GLY A 312 -1.00 -11.65 6.56
C GLY A 312 -1.39 -10.16 6.58
N LEU A 313 -1.73 -9.58 5.43
CA LEU A 313 -2.14 -8.17 5.36
C LEU A 313 -3.39 -7.88 6.22
N LEU A 314 -4.29 -8.85 6.37
CA LEU A 314 -5.41 -8.73 7.29
C LEU A 314 -4.94 -8.59 8.75
N TRP A 315 -3.98 -9.42 9.20
CA TRP A 315 -3.41 -9.29 10.54
C TRP A 315 -2.63 -8.00 10.74
N LEU A 316 -1.92 -7.52 9.71
CA LEU A 316 -1.28 -6.21 9.71
C LEU A 316 -2.31 -5.08 9.87
N ALA A 317 -3.43 -5.14 9.16
CA ALA A 317 -4.52 -4.19 9.30
C ALA A 317 -5.16 -4.26 10.70
N LEU A 318 -5.41 -5.47 11.20
CA LEU A 318 -5.95 -5.68 12.55
C LEU A 318 -5.00 -5.16 13.64
N SER A 319 -3.68 -5.23 13.46
CA SER A 319 -2.73 -4.64 14.41
C SER A 319 -2.88 -3.14 14.57
N GLN A 320 -3.35 -2.47 13.52
CA GLN A 320 -3.60 -1.03 13.54
C GLN A 320 -4.95 -0.70 14.19
N LEU A 321 -5.94 -1.57 14.03
CA LEU A 321 -7.30 -1.38 14.56
C LEU A 321 -7.43 -1.86 16.01
N LEU A 322 -6.66 -2.86 16.41
CA LEU A 322 -6.72 -3.53 17.70
C LEU A 322 -5.34 -3.50 18.37
N PRO A 323 -4.83 -2.33 18.77
CA PRO A 323 -3.47 -2.18 19.30
C PRO A 323 -3.25 -2.87 20.66
N THR A 324 -4.33 -3.32 21.30
CA THR A 324 -4.27 -4.08 22.56
C THR A 324 -3.92 -5.56 22.36
N PHE A 325 -4.06 -6.07 21.13
CA PHE A 325 -3.77 -7.46 20.79
C PHE A 325 -2.45 -7.58 20.02
N ASP A 326 -1.69 -8.61 20.32
CA ASP A 326 -0.54 -8.95 19.50
C ASP A 326 -0.96 -9.81 18.32
N THR A 327 -0.93 -9.22 17.14
CA THR A 327 -1.27 -9.87 15.88
C THR A 327 -0.04 -10.30 15.06
N LEU A 328 1.18 -9.92 15.47
CA LEU A 328 2.41 -10.25 14.76
C LEU A 328 2.65 -11.77 14.69
N TYR A 329 2.27 -12.48 15.74
CA TYR A 329 2.39 -13.93 15.74
C TYR A 329 1.44 -14.59 14.74
N ALA A 330 0.16 -14.19 14.72
CA ALA A 330 -0.81 -14.69 13.75
C ALA A 330 -0.40 -14.33 12.30
N TYR A 331 0.17 -13.14 12.11
CA TYR A 331 0.77 -12.73 10.84
C TYR A 331 1.87 -13.70 10.39
N GLY A 332 2.81 -14.03 11.28
CA GLY A 332 3.86 -14.99 11.00
C GLY A 332 3.31 -16.37 10.64
N VAL A 333 2.32 -16.87 11.41
CA VAL A 333 1.66 -18.16 11.15
C VAL A 333 0.99 -18.19 9.78
N ALA A 334 0.35 -17.09 9.34
CA ALA A 334 -0.26 -17.00 8.01
C ALA A 334 0.78 -17.21 6.89
N TYR A 335 1.94 -16.56 6.98
CA TYR A 335 3.02 -16.73 6.00
C TYR A 335 3.72 -18.09 6.08
N GLY A 336 3.95 -18.60 7.30
CA GLY A 336 4.51 -19.93 7.50
C GLY A 336 3.63 -21.04 6.93
N ALA A 337 2.31 -20.95 7.12
CA ALA A 337 1.34 -21.85 6.52
C ALA A 337 1.38 -21.77 4.99
N ASN A 338 1.40 -20.56 4.44
CA ASN A 338 1.51 -20.37 2.97
C ASN A 338 2.79 -20.99 2.41
N LEU A 339 3.94 -20.82 3.07
CA LEU A 339 5.18 -21.45 2.62
C LEU A 339 5.10 -22.97 2.71
N SER A 340 4.49 -23.53 3.77
CA SER A 340 4.26 -24.98 3.87
C SER A 340 3.42 -25.50 2.70
N PHE A 341 2.35 -24.81 2.32
CA PHE A 341 1.48 -25.24 1.21
C PHE A 341 2.17 -25.12 -0.15
N ILE A 342 2.99 -24.07 -0.35
CA ILE A 342 3.81 -23.90 -1.56
C ILE A 342 4.83 -25.04 -1.66
N ALA A 343 5.56 -25.31 -0.57
CA ALA A 343 6.54 -26.37 -0.49
C ALA A 343 5.92 -27.76 -0.73
N LEU A 344 4.74 -28.02 -0.15
CA LEU A 344 4.01 -29.26 -0.36
C LEU A 344 3.67 -29.50 -1.83
N ALA A 345 3.13 -28.48 -2.50
CA ALA A 345 2.81 -28.57 -3.93
C ALA A 345 4.08 -28.79 -4.76
N PHE A 346 5.17 -28.12 -4.43
CA PHE A 346 6.45 -28.30 -5.08
C PHE A 346 6.99 -29.73 -4.92
N PHE A 347 7.08 -30.25 -3.69
CA PHE A 347 7.59 -31.60 -3.46
C PHE A 347 6.69 -32.69 -4.05
N ALA A 348 5.37 -32.52 -3.97
CA ALA A 348 4.43 -33.47 -4.56
C ALA A 348 4.54 -33.53 -6.09
N HIS A 349 4.86 -32.41 -6.75
CA HIS A 349 4.98 -32.32 -8.21
C HIS A 349 6.36 -32.77 -8.71
N HIS A 350 7.45 -32.22 -8.16
CA HIS A 350 8.80 -32.44 -8.65
C HIS A 350 9.40 -33.74 -8.13
N ALA A 351 9.12 -34.10 -6.88
CA ALA A 351 9.62 -35.29 -6.26
C ALA A 351 8.55 -36.41 -6.19
N ARG A 352 7.98 -36.78 -7.34
CA ARG A 352 6.87 -37.75 -7.47
C ARG A 352 7.14 -39.11 -6.80
N ARG A 353 8.42 -39.46 -6.55
CA ARG A 353 8.83 -40.68 -5.86
C ARG A 353 8.82 -40.54 -4.34
N LEU A 354 8.77 -39.32 -3.80
CA LEU A 354 8.69 -39.11 -2.36
C LEU A 354 7.28 -39.53 -1.85
N PRO A 355 7.23 -40.30 -0.77
CA PRO A 355 5.96 -40.54 -0.07
C PRO A 355 5.34 -39.20 0.34
N LEU A 356 4.02 -39.08 0.17
CA LEU A 356 3.31 -37.83 0.48
C LEU A 356 3.49 -37.38 1.93
N LEU A 357 3.65 -38.36 2.86
CA LEU A 357 3.96 -38.08 4.26
C LEU A 357 5.32 -37.35 4.40
N LEU A 358 6.34 -37.81 3.71
CA LEU A 358 7.68 -37.19 3.76
C LEU A 358 7.68 -35.80 3.11
N ALA A 359 6.97 -35.63 1.98
CA ALA A 359 6.74 -34.33 1.36
C ALA A 359 6.02 -33.37 2.34
N GLY A 360 5.03 -33.88 3.08
CA GLY A 360 4.34 -33.13 4.13
C GLY A 360 5.26 -32.70 5.27
N LEU A 361 6.10 -33.62 5.78
CA LEU A 361 7.04 -33.31 6.85
C LEU A 361 8.07 -32.25 6.44
N LEU A 362 8.65 -32.37 5.24
CA LEU A 362 9.60 -31.38 4.72
C LEU A 362 8.94 -30.02 4.54
N SER A 363 7.70 -29.98 4.05
CA SER A 363 6.93 -28.76 3.86
C SER A 363 6.57 -28.09 5.19
N TRP A 364 6.16 -28.89 6.17
CA TRP A 364 5.92 -28.44 7.53
C TRP A 364 7.17 -27.84 8.17
N THR A 365 8.31 -28.54 8.05
CA THR A 365 9.60 -28.05 8.57
C THR A 365 9.99 -26.71 7.98
N LEU A 366 9.82 -26.52 6.67
CA LEU A 366 10.10 -25.25 5.98
C LEU A 366 9.22 -24.10 6.49
N GLY A 367 7.91 -24.30 6.56
CA GLY A 367 7.00 -23.27 7.06
C GLY A 367 7.20 -22.98 8.54
N TYR A 368 7.50 -24.01 9.33
CA TYR A 368 7.80 -23.85 10.75
C TYR A 368 9.15 -23.12 10.97
N ALA A 369 10.18 -23.42 10.20
CA ALA A 369 11.47 -22.72 10.26
C ALA A 369 11.31 -21.23 9.97
N LEU A 370 10.45 -20.87 9.01
CA LEU A 370 10.13 -19.48 8.72
C LEU A 370 9.49 -18.77 9.92
N LEU A 371 8.66 -19.46 10.68
CA LEU A 371 8.09 -18.95 11.93
C LEU A 371 9.10 -18.85 13.04
N ALA A 372 9.99 -19.83 13.16
CA ALA A 372 10.96 -19.91 14.24
C ALA A 372 11.93 -18.71 14.22
N ILE A 373 12.35 -18.22 13.05
CA ILE A 373 13.32 -17.12 12.93
C ILE A 373 12.76 -15.80 13.52
N PRO A 374 11.62 -15.24 13.05
CA PRO A 374 11.09 -14.02 13.66
C PRO A 374 10.65 -14.24 15.11
N TYR A 375 10.18 -15.43 15.42
CA TYR A 375 9.76 -15.82 16.74
C TYR A 375 10.93 -15.77 17.75
N PHE A 376 12.08 -16.38 17.44
CA PHE A 376 13.27 -16.30 18.26
C PHE A 376 13.76 -14.85 18.42
N MET A 377 13.68 -14.04 17.40
CA MET A 377 14.11 -12.64 17.45
C MET A 377 13.25 -11.77 18.37
N VAL A 378 11.96 -12.08 18.49
CA VAL A 378 10.99 -11.22 19.19
C VAL A 378 10.54 -11.79 20.52
N TRP A 379 10.47 -13.13 20.65
CA TRP A 379 9.79 -13.81 21.75
C TRP A 379 10.66 -14.74 22.59
N HIS A 380 11.96 -14.88 22.30
CA HIS A 380 12.82 -15.86 22.97
C HIS A 380 12.88 -15.70 24.51
N GLU A 381 12.71 -14.49 25.02
CA GLU A 381 12.71 -14.19 26.46
C GLU A 381 11.32 -14.35 27.11
N HIS A 382 10.28 -14.66 26.32
CA HIS A 382 8.93 -14.72 26.86
C HIS A 382 8.68 -16.03 27.62
N PRO A 383 8.07 -16.02 28.83
CA PRO A 383 7.80 -17.23 29.62
C PRO A 383 6.96 -18.29 28.86
N GLY A 384 6.08 -17.84 27.97
CA GLY A 384 5.23 -18.70 27.13
C GLY A 384 5.85 -19.12 25.78
N ALA A 385 7.12 -18.82 25.53
CA ALA A 385 7.75 -19.05 24.24
C ALA A 385 7.62 -20.49 23.72
N LEU A 386 7.87 -21.47 24.59
CA LEU A 386 7.75 -22.87 24.22
C LEU A 386 6.32 -23.27 23.86
N THR A 387 5.34 -22.80 24.63
CA THR A 387 3.92 -23.08 24.38
C THR A 387 3.47 -22.51 23.03
N LEU A 388 3.89 -21.29 22.72
CA LEU A 388 3.62 -20.66 21.43
C LEU A 388 4.26 -21.43 20.28
N ALA A 389 5.53 -21.85 20.44
CA ALA A 389 6.23 -22.65 19.44
C ALA A 389 5.50 -23.98 19.17
N LEU A 390 5.06 -24.68 20.23
CA LEU A 390 4.33 -25.93 20.11
C LEU A 390 2.93 -25.72 19.49
N ALA A 391 2.22 -24.66 19.87
CA ALA A 391 0.92 -24.32 19.31
C ALA A 391 1.02 -24.04 17.80
N ALA A 392 2.02 -23.27 17.35
CA ALA A 392 2.29 -23.04 15.95
C ALA A 392 2.60 -24.34 15.20
N ALA A 393 3.49 -25.15 15.77
CA ALA A 393 3.88 -26.42 15.18
C ALA A 393 2.67 -27.33 14.93
N LEU A 394 1.82 -27.49 15.96
CA LEU A 394 0.61 -28.31 15.89
C LEU A 394 -0.40 -27.73 14.90
N THR A 395 -0.65 -26.43 14.96
CA THR A 395 -1.62 -25.76 14.07
C THR A 395 -1.21 -25.91 12.61
N LEU A 396 0.07 -25.69 12.30
CA LEU A 396 0.59 -25.89 10.94
C LEU A 396 0.46 -27.34 10.49
N ALA A 397 0.77 -28.31 11.35
CA ALA A 397 0.67 -29.72 11.00
C ALA A 397 -0.78 -30.11 10.69
N VAL A 398 -1.74 -29.72 11.54
CA VAL A 398 -3.18 -29.99 11.33
C VAL A 398 -3.67 -29.35 10.04
N CYS A 399 -3.39 -28.06 9.81
CA CYS A 399 -3.80 -27.36 8.61
C CYS A 399 -3.19 -27.95 7.34
N LEU A 400 -1.93 -28.40 7.40
CA LEU A 400 -1.27 -29.06 6.28
C LEU A 400 -1.94 -30.40 5.94
N VAL A 401 -2.29 -31.21 6.93
CA VAL A 401 -3.02 -32.48 6.75
C VAL A 401 -4.40 -32.24 6.15
N ILE A 402 -5.13 -31.22 6.62
CA ILE A 402 -6.44 -30.85 6.06
C ILE A 402 -6.27 -30.40 4.60
N PHE A 403 -5.29 -29.55 4.32
CA PHE A 403 -5.02 -29.08 2.95
C PHE A 403 -4.68 -30.23 2.01
N MET A 404 -3.87 -31.21 2.45
CA MET A 404 -3.54 -32.41 1.66
C MET A 404 -4.77 -33.21 1.26
N LYS A 405 -5.83 -33.21 2.11
CA LYS A 405 -7.09 -33.91 1.82
C LYS A 405 -8.05 -33.06 0.98
N TRP A 406 -8.03 -31.74 1.17
CA TRP A 406 -8.97 -30.82 0.52
C TRP A 406 -8.52 -30.39 -0.88
N GLN A 407 -7.21 -30.34 -1.14
CA GLN A 407 -6.68 -29.96 -2.45
C GLN A 407 -6.65 -31.16 -3.41
N PRO A 408 -7.44 -31.15 -4.49
CA PRO A 408 -7.37 -32.21 -5.50
C PRO A 408 -6.01 -32.20 -6.20
N SER A 409 -5.48 -33.41 -6.42
CA SER A 409 -4.31 -33.64 -7.26
C SER A 409 -3.12 -32.67 -7.06
N LEU A 410 -2.50 -32.73 -5.86
CA LEU A 410 -1.26 -31.99 -5.59
C LEU A 410 -0.14 -32.25 -6.59
N LYS A 411 -0.11 -33.47 -7.18
CA LYS A 411 0.91 -33.89 -8.16
C LYS A 411 0.86 -33.11 -9.47
N ASP A 412 -0.30 -32.57 -9.85
CA ASP A 412 -0.49 -31.79 -11.07
C ASP A 412 -0.11 -30.32 -10.88
N CYS A 413 0.25 -29.93 -9.64
CA CYS A 413 0.61 -28.55 -9.27
C CYS A 413 -0.34 -27.51 -9.87
N PRO A 414 -1.65 -27.59 -9.61
CA PRO A 414 -2.62 -26.74 -10.27
C PRO A 414 -2.34 -25.28 -9.94
N ASN A 415 -2.33 -24.42 -10.95
CA ASN A 415 -2.11 -22.97 -10.83
C ASN A 415 -3.41 -22.23 -11.17
N ASP A 416 -4.49 -22.60 -10.49
CA ASP A 416 -5.80 -21.99 -10.65
C ASP A 416 -6.20 -21.16 -9.43
N SER A 417 -7.11 -20.22 -9.63
CA SER A 417 -7.65 -19.35 -8.56
C SER A 417 -8.24 -20.16 -7.40
N ALA A 418 -8.82 -21.34 -7.68
CA ALA A 418 -9.43 -22.19 -6.65
C ALA A 418 -8.38 -22.79 -5.71
N ARG A 419 -7.21 -23.18 -6.23
CA ARG A 419 -6.10 -23.63 -5.40
C ARG A 419 -5.60 -22.50 -4.49
N TRP A 420 -5.34 -21.32 -5.07
CA TRP A 420 -4.84 -20.18 -4.31
C TRP A 420 -5.84 -19.75 -3.23
N LEU A 421 -7.13 -19.76 -3.55
CA LEU A 421 -8.18 -19.45 -2.57
C LEU A 421 -8.22 -20.47 -1.42
N ARG A 422 -8.16 -21.79 -1.72
CA ARG A 422 -8.10 -22.83 -0.67
C ARG A 422 -6.88 -22.66 0.23
N GLN A 423 -5.73 -22.37 -0.37
CA GLN A 423 -4.49 -22.11 0.34
C GLN A 423 -4.63 -20.90 1.28
N THR A 424 -5.19 -19.80 0.81
CA THR A 424 -5.45 -18.58 1.59
C THR A 424 -6.41 -18.84 2.75
N VAL A 425 -7.52 -19.55 2.50
CA VAL A 425 -8.49 -19.90 3.54
C VAL A 425 -7.82 -20.74 4.63
N MET A 426 -7.02 -21.73 4.24
CA MET A 426 -6.31 -22.57 5.21
C MET A 426 -5.24 -21.80 5.98
N ALA A 427 -4.52 -20.89 5.34
CA ALA A 427 -3.55 -20.01 6.02
C ALA A 427 -4.25 -19.03 6.98
N GLY A 428 -5.40 -18.49 6.56
CA GLY A 428 -6.25 -17.66 7.42
C GLY A 428 -6.77 -18.41 8.64
N LEU A 429 -7.28 -19.62 8.46
CA LEU A 429 -7.74 -20.47 9.56
C LEU A 429 -6.59 -20.85 10.50
N ALA A 430 -5.42 -21.21 9.97
CA ALA A 430 -4.25 -21.52 10.77
C ALA A 430 -3.86 -20.33 11.65
N SER A 431 -3.80 -19.14 11.08
CA SER A 431 -3.45 -17.92 11.79
C SER A 431 -4.52 -17.49 12.80
N LEU A 432 -5.80 -17.69 12.50
CA LEU A 432 -6.91 -17.42 13.42
C LEU A 432 -6.86 -18.36 14.63
N VAL A 433 -6.67 -19.66 14.41
CA VAL A 433 -6.51 -20.65 15.50
C VAL A 433 -5.31 -20.27 16.37
N ALA A 434 -4.18 -19.93 15.76
CA ALA A 434 -2.99 -19.50 16.48
C ALA A 434 -3.26 -18.24 17.32
N PHE A 435 -3.97 -17.26 16.79
CA PHE A 435 -4.38 -16.05 17.51
C PHE A 435 -5.27 -16.37 18.72
N VAL A 436 -6.28 -17.24 18.55
CA VAL A 436 -7.19 -17.66 19.62
C VAL A 436 -6.41 -18.42 20.70
N VAL A 437 -5.56 -19.36 20.31
CA VAL A 437 -4.76 -20.16 21.26
C VAL A 437 -3.87 -19.30 22.11
N ILE A 438 -3.19 -18.30 21.51
CA ILE A 438 -2.33 -17.37 22.24
C ILE A 438 -3.13 -16.57 23.27
N ASN A 439 -4.22 -15.96 22.85
CA ASN A 439 -5.02 -15.12 23.73
C ASN A 439 -5.72 -15.93 24.83
N TRP A 440 -5.94 -17.23 24.61
CA TRP A 440 -6.53 -18.11 25.61
C TRP A 440 -5.50 -18.65 26.60
N LEU A 441 -4.29 -19.02 26.12
CA LEU A 441 -3.22 -19.57 26.97
C LEU A 441 -2.53 -18.52 27.83
N ASP A 442 -2.37 -17.31 27.28
CA ASP A 442 -1.77 -16.21 28.02
C ASP A 442 -2.40 -14.85 27.63
N PRO A 443 -3.44 -14.45 28.37
CA PRO A 443 -4.09 -13.15 28.14
C PRO A 443 -3.12 -11.96 28.29
N THR A 444 -2.00 -12.12 28.99
CA THR A 444 -1.01 -11.06 29.17
C THR A 444 -0.16 -10.83 27.91
N ILE A 445 0.04 -11.86 27.08
CA ILE A 445 0.68 -11.76 25.77
C ILE A 445 -0.23 -11.00 24.80
N GLY A 446 -1.51 -11.37 24.75
CA GLY A 446 -2.51 -10.72 23.87
C GLY A 446 -2.79 -9.26 24.21
N GLN A 447 -2.46 -8.79 25.41
CA GLN A 447 -2.70 -7.41 25.85
C GLN A 447 -1.51 -6.45 25.58
N GLY A 448 -0.58 -6.81 24.70
CA GLY A 448 0.49 -5.90 24.26
C GLY A 448 1.41 -5.39 25.37
N LYS A 449 1.56 -6.12 26.49
CA LYS A 449 2.60 -5.88 27.50
C LYS A 449 3.94 -6.44 27.04
N ILE A 450 4.33 -6.21 25.80
CA ILE A 450 5.74 -6.21 25.43
C ILE A 450 6.32 -4.94 26.03
N SER A 451 7.07 -5.11 27.11
CA SER A 451 7.69 -4.01 27.85
C SER A 451 8.39 -3.05 26.89
N ALA A 452 8.10 -1.80 27.12
CA ALA A 452 8.91 -0.61 26.83
C ALA A 452 10.17 -0.80 25.97
N ASN A 453 10.01 -1.17 24.70
CA ASN A 453 10.99 -0.86 23.70
C ASN A 453 10.60 0.53 23.14
N PRO A 454 11.47 1.53 23.16
CA PRO A 454 11.17 2.88 22.70
C PRO A 454 10.87 2.99 21.19
N SER A 455 10.91 1.89 20.44
CA SER A 455 10.37 1.77 19.10
C SER A 455 8.87 1.42 19.07
N ARG A 456 8.14 1.51 20.20
CA ARG A 456 6.69 1.48 20.15
C ARG A 456 6.23 2.61 19.26
N VAL A 457 5.62 2.19 18.17
CA VAL A 457 4.69 3.03 17.45
C VAL A 457 3.82 3.76 18.48
N PRO A 458 3.84 5.10 18.53
CA PRO A 458 2.98 5.82 19.44
C PRO A 458 1.56 5.33 19.22
N SER A 459 0.87 4.98 20.30
CA SER A 459 -0.57 4.77 20.28
C SER A 459 -1.17 5.86 19.40
N TRP A 460 -2.04 5.51 18.48
CA TRP A 460 -2.72 6.39 17.54
C TRP A 460 -3.45 7.56 18.21
N SER A 461 -2.75 8.36 18.98
CA SER A 461 -3.12 9.72 19.27
C SER A 461 -2.60 10.55 18.10
N VAL A 462 -3.37 10.54 17.03
CA VAL A 462 -3.21 11.52 15.96
C VAL A 462 -3.06 12.87 16.61
N PRO A 463 -2.05 13.67 16.26
CA PRO A 463 -1.93 15.02 16.77
C PRO A 463 -3.26 15.71 16.50
N ARG A 464 -4.06 15.97 17.55
CA ARG A 464 -5.23 16.84 17.43
C ARG A 464 -4.70 18.08 16.75
N LEU A 465 -5.27 18.43 15.60
CA LEU A 465 -5.00 19.69 14.93
C LEU A 465 -5.16 20.78 15.99
N ARG A 466 -4.05 21.21 16.59
CA ARG A 466 -4.05 22.17 17.69
C ARG A 466 -4.74 23.42 17.22
N GLY A 467 -5.77 23.86 17.95
CA GLY A 467 -6.55 25.02 17.61
C GLY A 467 -5.65 26.26 17.49
N ARG A 468 -6.06 27.23 16.67
CA ARG A 468 -5.35 28.50 16.38
C ARG A 468 -4.85 29.29 17.61
N GLY A 469 -5.24 28.92 18.85
CA GLY A 469 -4.84 29.58 20.08
C GLY A 469 -3.41 29.32 20.56
N GLU A 470 -2.82 28.13 20.28
CA GLU A 470 -1.48 27.79 20.79
C GLU A 470 -0.33 28.30 19.91
N GLN A 471 -0.60 28.66 18.64
CA GLN A 471 0.44 29.25 17.78
C GLN A 471 0.87 30.64 18.20
N ARG A 472 0.00 31.42 18.86
CA ARG A 472 0.38 32.74 19.38
C ARG A 472 1.37 32.65 20.56
N GLY A 473 1.28 31.58 21.36
CA GLY A 473 2.22 31.35 22.47
C GLY A 473 3.62 30.92 21.98
N MET A 474 3.71 30.09 20.94
CA MET A 474 5.01 29.60 20.42
C MET A 474 5.76 30.66 19.60
N VAL A 475 5.04 31.46 18.81
CA VAL A 475 5.64 32.60 18.08
C VAL A 475 6.09 33.66 19.05
N ALA A 476 5.33 33.95 20.11
CA ALA A 476 5.73 34.87 21.20
C ALA A 476 6.94 34.33 21.98
N ALA A 477 7.01 33.02 22.26
CA ALA A 477 8.14 32.40 22.94
C ALA A 477 9.40 32.39 22.04
N HIS A 478 9.26 32.17 20.74
CA HIS A 478 10.38 32.23 19.79
C HIS A 478 10.88 33.68 19.61
N GLN A 479 9.97 34.65 19.53
CA GLN A 479 10.36 36.07 19.47
C GLN A 479 11.00 36.55 20.80
N THR A 480 10.55 36.06 21.94
CA THR A 480 11.15 36.36 23.23
C THR A 480 12.56 35.74 23.37
N ALA A 481 12.75 34.51 22.86
CA ALA A 481 14.05 33.84 22.84
C ALA A 481 15.05 34.54 21.91
N VAL A 482 14.60 34.97 20.72
CA VAL A 482 15.44 35.75 19.79
C VAL A 482 15.79 37.12 20.34
N CYS A 483 14.85 37.79 21.03
CA CYS A 483 15.13 39.07 21.73
C CYS A 483 16.07 38.88 22.93
N ALA A 484 16.02 37.75 23.63
CA ALA A 484 16.93 37.47 24.74
C ALA A 484 18.36 37.23 24.22
N LEU A 485 18.50 36.45 23.14
CA LEU A 485 19.80 36.21 22.48
C LEU A 485 20.42 37.48 21.89
N SER A 486 19.61 38.39 21.34
CA SER A 486 20.12 39.67 20.83
C SER A 486 20.54 40.66 21.96
N ARG A 487 19.94 40.56 23.16
CA ARG A 487 20.36 41.35 24.35
C ARG A 487 21.66 40.80 24.94
N ASP A 488 21.90 39.52 24.91
CA ASP A 488 23.16 38.92 25.40
C ASP A 488 24.32 39.21 24.47
N VAL A 489 24.11 39.24 23.14
CA VAL A 489 25.12 39.64 22.17
C VAL A 489 25.47 41.12 22.31
N ASN A 490 24.51 42.02 22.56
CA ASN A 490 24.79 43.44 22.82
C ASN A 490 25.45 43.69 24.18
N ARG A 491 25.17 42.91 25.23
CA ARG A 491 25.89 43.01 26.52
C ARG A 491 27.33 42.51 26.47
N SER A 492 27.67 41.65 25.54
CA SER A 492 29.06 41.20 25.33
C SER A 492 29.90 42.23 24.55
N HIS A 493 29.26 43.11 23.77
CA HIS A 493 29.95 44.20 23.07
C HIS A 493 30.22 45.43 23.95
N ASP A 494 29.43 45.68 24.99
CA ASP A 494 29.63 46.85 25.91
C ASP A 494 30.66 46.59 27.03
N ARG A 495 31.24 45.42 27.15
CA ARG A 495 32.29 45.08 28.13
C ARG A 495 33.70 45.04 27.63
N ALA A 496 33.96 45.47 26.38
CA ALA A 496 35.30 45.53 25.81
C ALA A 496 35.64 46.95 25.34
N GLN A 497 36.10 47.79 26.30
CA GLN A 497 36.99 48.93 26.06
C GLN A 497 37.72 49.33 27.34
N PRO A 498 38.89 50.05 27.34
CA PRO A 498 40.09 49.83 26.49
C PRO A 498 41.36 49.85 27.35
N GLY A 499 42.48 49.40 26.78
CA GLY A 499 43.81 49.65 27.41
C GLY A 499 44.97 49.14 26.61
N SER A 500 45.62 50.09 25.93
CA SER A 500 47.08 50.21 25.65
C SER A 500 47.78 49.25 24.71
N THR A 501 48.19 49.78 23.60
CA THR A 501 49.54 50.18 23.11
C THR A 501 50.39 49.13 22.36
N PHE A 502 50.77 49.59 21.13
CA PHE A 502 52.02 49.34 20.37
C PHE A 502 52.41 47.89 19.97
N ALA A 503 52.67 47.53 18.72
CA ALA A 503 53.65 48.01 17.75
C ALA A 503 53.54 47.21 16.42
N THR A 504 53.60 47.93 15.35
CA THR A 504 54.37 47.75 14.06
C THR A 504 54.84 46.37 13.60
N ALA A 505 54.47 46.02 12.37
CA ALA A 505 55.29 45.76 11.19
C ALA A 505 54.47 45.01 10.14
N SER A 506 54.14 45.65 9.05
CA SER A 506 54.76 45.80 7.73
C SER A 506 55.00 44.47 6.99
N SER A 507 54.34 44.42 5.82
CA SER A 507 55.03 44.28 4.54
C SER A 507 54.85 42.95 3.77
N LEU A 508 54.58 43.20 2.50
CA LEU A 508 54.89 42.48 1.24
C LEU A 508 53.82 41.43 0.83
N ALA A 509 53.04 41.73 -0.14
CA ALA A 509 53.26 42.14 -1.56
C ALA A 509 53.29 40.96 -2.53
N HIS A 510 52.32 41.03 -3.42
CA HIS A 510 52.42 40.92 -4.89
C HIS A 510 52.74 39.61 -5.62
N HIS A 511 52.00 39.56 -6.68
CA HIS A 511 52.15 38.87 -7.99
C HIS A 511 51.41 37.52 -8.10
N GLY A 512 50.64 37.26 -9.13
CA GLY A 512 50.39 37.88 -10.43
C GLY A 512 50.20 36.79 -11.49
N LEU A 513 49.36 37.13 -12.48
CA LEU A 513 49.29 36.55 -13.83
C LEU A 513 48.51 35.24 -13.99
N ALA A 514 47.34 35.21 -14.61
CA ALA A 514 46.90 35.39 -16.01
C ALA A 514 47.60 34.45 -17.03
N SER A 515 46.79 33.63 -17.69
CA SER A 515 46.61 33.51 -19.15
C SER A 515 45.98 32.17 -19.51
N GLU A 516 44.83 32.22 -20.13
CA GLU A 516 44.59 31.93 -21.56
C GLU A 516 45.05 30.55 -22.07
N ALA A 517 44.07 29.73 -22.50
CA ALA A 517 44.03 29.31 -23.89
C ALA A 517 42.70 28.59 -24.24
N ARG A 518 42.03 29.13 -25.23
CA ARG A 518 40.99 28.53 -26.04
C ARG A 518 41.58 27.39 -26.89
N SER A 519 40.78 26.33 -27.14
CA SER A 519 40.72 25.74 -28.48
C SER A 519 39.41 24.98 -28.68
N THR A 520 38.67 25.45 -29.64
CA THR A 520 37.61 24.90 -30.43
C THR A 520 38.03 23.62 -31.15
N VAL A 521 37.17 22.61 -31.22
CA VAL A 521 36.95 21.80 -32.44
C VAL A 521 35.55 21.14 -32.36
N THR A 522 34.78 21.33 -33.42
CA THR A 522 33.47 20.77 -33.77
C THR A 522 33.61 19.44 -34.58
N PRO A 523 32.49 18.86 -35.09
CA PRO A 523 32.16 17.46 -34.92
C PRO A 523 32.31 16.63 -36.21
N GLU A 524 32.34 15.31 -36.09
CA GLU A 524 31.95 14.45 -37.22
C GLU A 524 31.46 13.07 -36.76
N SER A 525 30.26 12.79 -37.22
CA SER A 525 29.64 11.54 -37.69
C SER A 525 30.40 10.22 -37.51
N PHE A 526 29.69 9.20 -36.97
CA PHE A 526 29.67 7.88 -37.62
C PHE A 526 28.35 7.15 -37.39
N ARG A 527 27.80 6.62 -38.46
CA ARG A 527 26.61 5.81 -38.59
C ARG A 527 26.92 4.32 -38.40
N ALA A 528 25.91 3.61 -37.96
CA ALA A 528 25.48 2.26 -38.36
C ALA A 528 26.17 1.02 -37.76
N GLY A 529 25.31 0.07 -37.35
CA GLY A 529 25.58 -1.35 -37.21
C GLY A 529 24.66 -2.02 -36.18
N VAL A 530 23.47 -2.32 -36.56
CA VAL A 530 22.72 -3.59 -36.63
C VAL A 530 23.42 -4.77 -35.93
N CYS A 531 22.85 -5.28 -34.85
CA CYS A 531 22.30 -6.61 -34.67
C CYS A 531 21.44 -6.62 -33.39
#